data_92dd34033c8d504d4dcb6368c8ec6c65
#
_entry.id   92dd34033c8d504d4dcb6368c8ec6c65
#
_cell.length_a   1.000
_cell.length_b   1.000
_cell.length_c   1.000
_cell.angle_alpha   90.00
_cell.angle_beta   90.00
_cell.angle_gamma   90.00
#
_symmetry.space_group_name_H-M   'P 1'
#
loop_
_entity.id
_entity.type
_entity.pdbx_description
1 polymer ?
#
loop_
_entity_poly.entity_id
_entity_poly.type
_entity_poly.pdbx_seq_one_letter_code
_entity_poly.pdbx_strand_id
1 'polypeptide(L)' 'MKYKIIEERYAVDLEREVNAAIKQGWKPIGGVCCDTSYGSGSYYYQAMILGGEK' A
#
# COMPACT_ATOMS: atom_id res chain seq x y z
N MET A 1 -17.26 2.57 -3.16
CA MET A 1 -15.99 2.29 -2.46
C MET A 1 -15.12 1.39 -3.31
N LYS A 2 -13.85 1.68 -3.36
CA LYS A 2 -12.90 0.84 -4.08
C LYS A 2 -11.80 0.40 -3.12
N TYR A 3 -11.18 -0.70 -3.45
CA TYR A 3 -10.14 -1.31 -2.64
C TYR A 3 -8.99 -1.71 -3.54
N LYS A 4 -7.76 -1.45 -3.08
CA LYS A 4 -6.59 -1.95 -3.81
C LYS A 4 -5.47 -2.26 -2.83
N ILE A 5 -4.54 -3.08 -3.29
CA ILE A 5 -3.33 -3.38 -2.53
C ILE A 5 -2.15 -2.87 -3.35
N ILE A 6 -1.32 -2.04 -2.73
CA ILE A 6 -0.10 -1.56 -3.35
C ILE A 6 1.02 -2.50 -2.93
N GLU A 7 1.78 -2.98 -3.89
CA GLU A 7 2.88 -3.91 -3.67
C GLU A 7 4.16 -3.29 -4.18
N GLU A 8 5.20 -3.25 -3.35
CA GLU A 8 6.50 -2.73 -3.77
C GLU A 8 7.60 -3.56 -3.13
N ARG A 9 8.75 -3.58 -3.80
CA ARG A 9 9.90 -4.33 -3.31
C ARG A 9 10.62 -3.62 -2.16
N TYR A 10 10.53 -2.31 -2.09
CA TYR A 10 11.25 -1.52 -1.11
C TYR A 10 10.29 -0.63 -0.33
N ALA A 11 10.57 -0.49 0.96
CA ALA A 11 9.69 0.29 1.82
C ALA A 11 9.59 1.74 1.35
N VAL A 12 10.69 2.31 0.86
CA VAL A 12 10.67 3.69 0.41
C VAL A 12 9.78 3.86 -0.83
N ASP A 13 9.76 2.84 -1.69
CA ASP A 13 8.89 2.88 -2.86
C ASP A 13 7.44 2.73 -2.45
N LEU A 14 7.16 1.86 -1.48
CA LEU A 14 5.80 1.73 -0.97
C LEU A 14 5.32 3.05 -0.37
N GLU A 15 6.17 3.68 0.41
CA GLU A 15 5.84 4.96 1.03
C GLU A 15 5.46 5.99 -0.03
N ARG A 16 6.24 6.05 -1.10
CA ARG A 16 5.98 7.00 -2.18
C ARG A 16 4.64 6.72 -2.85
N GLU A 17 4.36 5.45 -3.12
CA GLU A 17 3.11 5.07 -3.79
C GLU A 17 1.90 5.30 -2.89
N VAL A 18 2.05 5.02 -1.61
CA VAL A 18 0.96 5.28 -0.66
C VAL A 18 0.67 6.77 -0.60
N ASN A 19 1.72 7.60 -0.54
CA ASN A 19 1.51 9.04 -0.47
C ASN A 19 0.85 9.55 -1.75
N ALA A 20 1.24 9.02 -2.90
CA ALA A 20 0.60 9.40 -4.16
C ALA A 20 -0.88 9.04 -4.17
N ALA A 21 -1.21 7.85 -3.64
CA ALA A 21 -2.60 7.42 -3.58
C ALA A 21 -3.41 8.31 -2.63
N ILE A 22 -2.81 8.70 -1.50
CA ILE A 22 -3.47 9.57 -0.54
C ILE A 22 -3.85 10.89 -1.21
N LYS A 23 -2.98 11.42 -2.05
CA LYS A 23 -3.28 12.66 -2.76
C LYS A 23 -4.48 12.53 -3.69
N GLN A 24 -4.79 11.31 -4.11
CA GLN A 24 -5.94 11.06 -4.98
C GLN A 24 -7.18 10.66 -4.20
N GLY A 25 -7.13 10.72 -2.87
CA GLY A 25 -8.29 10.46 -2.05
C GLY A 25 -8.31 9.08 -1.42
N TRP A 26 -7.34 8.24 -1.70
CA TRP A 26 -7.25 6.92 -1.09
C TRP A 26 -6.83 7.04 0.36
N LYS A 27 -7.27 6.09 1.17
CA LYS A 27 -6.88 6.02 2.58
C LYS A 27 -6.24 4.67 2.86
N PRO A 28 -5.10 4.66 3.53
CA PRO A 28 -4.53 3.37 3.96
C PRO A 28 -5.35 2.78 5.08
N ILE A 29 -5.48 1.46 5.08
CA ILE A 29 -6.17 0.75 6.16
C ILE A 29 -5.22 -0.28 6.72
N GLY A 30 -5.10 -0.28 8.05
CA GLY A 30 -4.17 -1.17 8.72
C GLY A 30 -2.74 -0.79 8.48
N GLY A 31 -1.84 -1.57 8.99
CA GLY A 31 -0.42 -1.36 8.83
C GLY A 31 0.12 -2.03 7.58
N VAL A 32 1.41 -1.82 7.36
CA VAL A 32 2.10 -2.43 6.23
C VAL A 32 2.37 -3.90 6.53
N CYS A 33 2.17 -4.73 5.52
CA CYS A 33 2.52 -6.14 5.58
C CYS A 33 3.79 -6.37 4.81
N CYS A 34 4.63 -7.26 5.30
CA CYS A 34 5.92 -7.55 4.66
C CYS A 34 6.03 -9.06 4.45
N ASP A 35 6.41 -9.45 3.24
CA ASP A 35 6.62 -10.85 2.91
C ASP A 35 8.08 -11.04 2.58
N THR A 36 8.78 -11.84 3.38
CA THR A 36 10.19 -12.11 3.20
C THR A 36 10.44 -13.57 2.87
N SER A 37 9.45 -14.27 2.33
CA SER A 37 9.58 -15.67 1.97
C SER A 37 10.71 -15.85 0.98
N TYR A 38 11.36 -16.97 1.07
CA TYR A 38 12.35 -17.42 0.10
C TYR A 38 13.64 -16.60 0.06
N GLY A 39 13.81 -15.65 0.95
CA GLY A 39 15.11 -15.03 1.18
C GLY A 39 15.72 -14.23 0.04
N SER A 40 15.02 -14.04 -1.05
CA SER A 40 15.58 -13.30 -2.17
C SER A 40 15.09 -11.88 -2.22
N GLY A 41 14.61 -11.36 -1.12
CA GLY A 41 14.14 -10.00 -1.04
C GLY A 41 12.83 -9.96 -0.31
N SER A 42 12.34 -8.76 -0.15
CA SER A 42 11.10 -8.54 0.57
C SER A 42 10.11 -7.85 -0.34
N TYR A 43 8.85 -8.09 -0.06
CA TYR A 43 7.77 -7.33 -0.68
C TYR A 43 6.96 -6.70 0.42
N TYR A 44 6.52 -5.48 0.18
CA TYR A 44 5.74 -4.72 1.15
C TYR A 44 4.39 -4.42 0.54
N TYR A 45 3.36 -4.51 1.35
CA TYR A 45 1.98 -4.36 0.89
C TYR A 45 1.24 -3.39 1.77
N GLN A 46 0.41 -2.57 1.17
CA GLN A 46 -0.48 -1.68 1.92
C GLN A 46 -1.84 -1.69 1.26
N ALA A 47 -2.86 -2.00 2.05
CA ALA A 47 -4.24 -1.96 1.57
C ALA A 47 -4.73 -0.52 1.62
N MET A 48 -5.45 -0.14 0.58
CA MET A 48 -5.99 1.22 0.45
C MET A 48 -7.45 1.14 0.06
N ILE A 49 -8.23 2.08 0.56
CA ILE A 49 -9.62 2.20 0.14
C ILE A 49 -9.88 3.60 -0.39
N LEU A 50 -10.78 3.69 -1.35
CA LEU A 50 -11.27 4.96 -1.86
C LEU A 50 -12.77 4.98 -1.59
N GLY A 51 -13.20 5.74 -0.56
CA GLY A 51 -14.58 5.81 -0.16
C GLY A 51 -15.31 6.92 -0.91
N GLY A 52 -16.47 6.67 -1.16
CA GLY A 52 -17.31 7.71 -1.70
C GLY A 52 -17.90 8.59 -0.66
N GLU A 53 -18.09 8.61 -0.10
CA GLU A 53 -18.68 9.21 0.55
C GLU A 53 -19.23 9.66 1.16
N LYS A 54 -19.71 10.00 1.27
CA LYS A 54 -20.06 10.48 1.83
C LYS A 54 -20.37 10.42 2.01
#